data_e7d62b5b252ec41b25f7d1943f7f9f92
#
_entry.id   e7d62b5b252ec41b25f7d1943f7f9f92
#
_cell.length_a   1.000
_cell.length_b   1.000
_cell.length_c   1.000
_cell.angle_alpha   90.00
_cell.angle_beta   90.00
_cell.angle_gamma   90.00
#
_symmetry.space_group_name_H-M   'P 1'
#
loop_
_entity.id
_entity.type
_entity.pdbx_description
1 polymer ?
#
loop_
_entity_poly.entity_id
_entity_poly.type
_entity_poly.pdbx_seq_one_letter_code
_entity_poly.pdbx_strand_id
1 'polypeptide(L)'
;ESPVQVRRIAALDRGNGPRGGGDVELESFDNYLQEMVKGLGARVIPHMITGVENRQNMPFLKYGDGKGAQYDLVAIAAGVNSNIIKMLGDVPGDYLPPKTTRGYICEFRSTREEILRVLGRAVHVFLLDIPRFEFAAIIPKGPFATVVMVGEDLDQDLVHAFLNDPVVQRVLPTNSVPCVCSCAPLINLGARKRPYGNRVVMVGDSGVTRLYKDGIGAAFRTGKAAATCAVFHGVSSADFEKYFWPTCRNITNDNRVGKVMFATNAIMKNSRFSRRAMLRMAQKEQKNKTSYPHMSTLLWNMFTGSAPYLEMFRGTLRPGFIYKLAVSLGASLWPGRKQINKREEMA
;
A
#
# COMPACT_ATOMS: atom_id res chain seq x y z
N GLU A 1 11.19 11.56 -21.72
CA GLU A 1 12.00 10.76 -20.77
C GLU A 1 11.65 9.29 -21.00
N SER A 2 12.63 8.44 -21.31
CA SER A 2 12.39 7.02 -21.55
C SER A 2 11.90 6.36 -20.26
N PRO A 3 10.84 5.55 -20.28
CA PRO A 3 10.43 4.77 -19.11
C PRO A 3 11.56 3.82 -18.71
N VAL A 4 11.94 3.85 -17.46
CA VAL A 4 12.91 2.90 -16.92
C VAL A 4 12.15 1.67 -16.44
N GLN A 5 12.35 0.55 -17.11
CA GLN A 5 11.85 -0.73 -16.64
C GLN A 5 12.78 -1.26 -15.56
N VAL A 6 12.36 -1.22 -14.32
CA VAL A 6 13.04 -1.92 -13.25
C VAL A 6 12.55 -3.37 -13.25
N ARG A 7 13.36 -4.26 -13.80
CA ARG A 7 13.05 -5.69 -13.81
C ARG A 7 13.28 -6.33 -12.45
N ARG A 8 12.34 -6.24 -11.58
CA ARG A 8 12.06 -7.30 -10.61
C ARG A 8 10.58 -7.57 -10.62
N ILE A 9 10.22 -8.66 -11.16
CA ILE A 9 8.86 -9.07 -11.35
C ILE A 9 8.56 -10.06 -10.22
N ALA A 10 7.75 -9.64 -9.28
CA ALA A 10 6.83 -10.57 -8.72
C ALA A 10 5.72 -10.67 -9.76
N ALA A 11 5.60 -11.81 -10.41
CA ALA A 11 4.50 -12.11 -11.29
C ALA A 11 3.21 -11.90 -10.54
N LEU A 12 2.29 -11.18 -11.12
CA LEU A 12 1.06 -10.92 -10.44
C LEU A 12 -0.08 -11.03 -11.43
N ASP A 13 -0.38 -12.26 -11.80
CA ASP A 13 -1.77 -12.60 -12.03
C ASP A 13 -2.44 -12.52 -10.65
N ARG A 14 -2.81 -11.32 -10.26
CA ARG A 14 -3.68 -11.14 -9.11
C ARG A 14 -5.09 -11.48 -9.58
N GLY A 15 -5.76 -12.35 -8.85
CA GLY A 15 -7.20 -12.43 -8.88
C GLY A 15 -7.84 -11.08 -8.55
N ASN A 16 -9.15 -10.97 -8.59
CA ASN A 16 -9.92 -9.72 -8.48
C ASN A 16 -9.77 -8.95 -7.16
N GLY A 17 -8.68 -9.11 -6.44
CA GLY A 17 -8.44 -8.46 -5.16
C GLY A 17 -9.29 -9.07 -4.03
N PRO A 18 -9.32 -8.41 -2.85
CA PRO A 18 -9.87 -9.02 -1.64
C PRO A 18 -11.37 -9.32 -1.72
N ARG A 19 -12.12 -8.64 -2.53
CA ARG A 19 -13.58 -8.82 -2.60
C ARG A 19 -14.06 -9.81 -3.64
N GLY A 20 -13.16 -10.41 -4.42
CA GLY A 20 -13.55 -11.26 -5.53
C GLY A 20 -14.33 -10.48 -6.62
N GLY A 21 -14.46 -11.04 -7.79
CA GLY A 21 -15.35 -10.59 -8.84
C GLY A 21 -16.00 -11.83 -9.41
N GLY A 22 -17.30 -11.77 -9.67
CA GLY A 22 -18.12 -12.91 -10.03
C GLY A 22 -17.71 -13.69 -11.28
N ASP A 23 -16.72 -13.23 -12.04
CA ASP A 23 -16.39 -13.79 -13.36
C ASP A 23 -14.97 -14.37 -13.45
N VAL A 24 -14.30 -14.69 -12.33
CA VAL A 24 -12.90 -15.13 -12.40
C VAL A 24 -12.72 -16.45 -11.71
N GLU A 25 -12.11 -17.37 -12.43
CA GLU A 25 -11.70 -18.71 -11.97
C GLU A 25 -10.70 -18.71 -10.79
N LEU A 26 -10.18 -17.54 -10.41
CA LEU A 26 -9.22 -17.41 -9.33
C LEU A 26 -9.92 -17.00 -8.04
N GLU A 27 -9.81 -17.83 -7.04
CA GLU A 27 -10.25 -17.56 -5.69
C GLU A 27 -9.57 -16.32 -5.11
N SER A 28 -10.34 -15.46 -4.42
CA SER A 28 -9.75 -14.30 -3.77
C SER A 28 -8.93 -14.72 -2.55
N PHE A 29 -7.89 -13.94 -2.23
CA PHE A 29 -7.08 -14.19 -1.04
C PHE A 29 -7.92 -14.19 0.25
N ASP A 30 -8.93 -13.32 0.32
CA ASP A 30 -9.83 -13.24 1.48
C ASP A 30 -10.69 -14.49 1.60
N ASN A 31 -11.25 -14.99 0.49
CA ASN A 31 -12.03 -16.24 0.50
C ASN A 31 -11.17 -17.42 0.92
N TYR A 32 -9.95 -17.51 0.38
CA TYR A 32 -9.01 -18.55 0.76
C TYR A 32 -8.72 -18.54 2.27
N LEU A 33 -8.44 -17.37 2.84
CA LEU A 33 -8.22 -17.24 4.29
C LEU A 33 -9.47 -17.56 5.09
N GLN A 34 -10.65 -17.18 4.60
CA GLN A 34 -11.92 -17.47 5.26
C GLN A 34 -12.18 -18.98 5.33
N GLU A 35 -11.97 -19.71 4.24
CA GLU A 35 -12.12 -21.15 4.22
C GLU A 35 -11.09 -21.85 5.13
N MET A 36 -9.85 -21.34 5.14
CA MET A 36 -8.82 -21.86 6.04
C MET A 36 -9.23 -21.70 7.52
N VAL A 37 -9.72 -20.52 7.95
CA VAL A 37 -10.11 -20.34 9.36
C VAL A 37 -11.36 -21.11 9.73
N LYS A 38 -12.30 -21.33 8.80
CA LYS A 38 -13.44 -22.24 9.00
C LYS A 38 -12.97 -23.67 9.25
N GLY A 39 -12.00 -24.15 8.45
CA GLY A 39 -11.39 -25.46 8.63
C GLY A 39 -10.68 -25.65 9.98
N LEU A 40 -10.24 -24.55 10.59
CA LEU A 40 -9.66 -24.52 11.95
C LEU A 40 -10.70 -24.35 13.06
N GLY A 41 -12.00 -24.39 12.75
CA GLY A 41 -13.09 -24.32 13.71
C GLY A 41 -13.62 -22.92 14.01
N ALA A 42 -13.16 -21.88 13.31
CA ALA A 42 -13.73 -20.55 13.46
C ALA A 42 -15.13 -20.46 12.83
N ARG A 43 -16.07 -19.82 13.52
CA ARG A 43 -17.41 -19.56 12.99
C ARG A 43 -17.44 -18.23 12.28
N VAL A 44 -17.80 -18.22 11.02
CA VAL A 44 -18.03 -17.00 10.25
C VAL A 44 -19.52 -16.67 10.29
N ILE A 45 -19.86 -15.54 10.85
CA ILE A 45 -21.24 -15.07 11.01
C ILE A 45 -21.46 -13.88 10.10
N PRO A 46 -22.32 -13.95 9.08
CA PRO A 46 -22.54 -12.89 8.09
C PRO A 46 -23.47 -11.80 8.64
N HIS A 47 -23.11 -11.21 9.76
CA HIS A 47 -23.87 -10.12 10.36
C HIS A 47 -23.09 -8.80 10.29
N MET A 48 -23.81 -7.74 9.96
CA MET A 48 -23.29 -6.38 10.09
C MET A 48 -23.27 -5.98 11.55
N ILE A 49 -22.11 -5.62 12.07
CA ILE A 49 -21.99 -5.04 13.40
C ILE A 49 -22.47 -3.59 13.35
N THR A 50 -23.41 -3.25 14.20
CA THR A 50 -24.04 -1.93 14.30
C THR A 50 -23.59 -1.13 15.52
N GLY A 51 -22.85 -1.74 16.45
CA GLY A 51 -22.31 -1.06 17.61
C GLY A 51 -21.41 -1.96 18.43
N VAL A 52 -20.54 -1.33 19.20
CA VAL A 52 -19.69 -1.96 20.22
C VAL A 52 -19.87 -1.17 21.51
N GLU A 53 -20.27 -1.83 22.56
CA GLU A 53 -20.51 -1.24 23.89
C GLU A 53 -19.67 -1.95 24.95
N ASN A 54 -19.44 -1.27 26.06
CA ASN A 54 -18.90 -1.91 27.25
C ASN A 54 -20.06 -2.17 28.25
N ARG A 55 -20.30 -3.43 28.56
CA ARG A 55 -21.29 -3.85 29.56
C ARG A 55 -20.61 -4.68 30.65
N GLN A 56 -20.63 -4.20 31.87
CA GLN A 56 -19.99 -4.90 32.99
C GLN A 56 -18.52 -5.28 32.74
N ASN A 57 -17.75 -4.35 32.20
CA ASN A 57 -16.34 -4.55 31.80
C ASN A 57 -16.10 -5.60 30.72
N MET A 58 -17.12 -5.98 29.97
CA MET A 58 -17.01 -6.88 28.81
C MET A 58 -17.53 -6.19 27.55
N PRO A 59 -16.88 -6.39 26.41
CA PRO A 59 -17.37 -5.86 25.15
C PRO A 59 -18.64 -6.58 24.71
N PHE A 60 -19.65 -5.81 24.33
CA PHE A 60 -20.91 -6.27 23.78
C PHE A 60 -21.02 -5.80 22.33
N LEU A 61 -21.17 -6.75 21.40
CA LEU A 61 -21.38 -6.44 19.99
C LEU A 61 -22.87 -6.42 19.68
N LYS A 62 -23.33 -5.33 19.06
CA LYS A 62 -24.67 -5.24 18.47
C LYS A 62 -24.63 -5.62 16.99
N TYR A 63 -25.60 -6.41 16.56
CA TYR A 63 -25.79 -6.80 15.17
C TYR A 63 -27.27 -6.99 14.82
N GLY A 64 -27.64 -6.78 13.55
CA GLY A 64 -29.01 -6.91 13.08
C GLY A 64 -29.98 -5.99 13.84
N ASP A 65 -31.20 -6.47 14.11
CA ASP A 65 -32.31 -5.71 14.70
C ASP A 65 -32.20 -5.57 16.22
N GLY A 66 -31.06 -5.10 16.71
CA GLY A 66 -30.84 -4.89 18.15
C GLY A 66 -30.39 -6.14 18.93
N LYS A 67 -30.14 -7.25 18.25
CA LYS A 67 -29.49 -8.43 18.83
C LYS A 67 -28.04 -8.16 19.16
N GLY A 68 -27.47 -8.91 20.07
CA GLY A 68 -26.07 -8.78 20.43
C GLY A 68 -25.59 -9.88 21.35
N ALA A 69 -24.29 -9.93 21.57
CA ALA A 69 -23.65 -10.86 22.49
C ALA A 69 -22.44 -10.23 23.17
N GLN A 70 -22.13 -10.72 24.36
CA GLN A 70 -20.89 -10.40 25.08
C GLN A 70 -19.79 -11.36 24.67
N TYR A 71 -18.56 -10.85 24.68
CA TYR A 71 -17.36 -11.61 24.31
C TYR A 71 -16.24 -11.33 25.31
N ASP A 72 -15.36 -12.30 25.51
CA ASP A 72 -14.16 -12.15 26.34
C ASP A 72 -13.16 -11.17 25.76
N LEU A 73 -13.11 -11.09 24.41
CA LEU A 73 -12.25 -10.21 23.65
C LEU A 73 -12.93 -9.86 22.31
N VAL A 74 -12.82 -8.61 21.93
CA VAL A 74 -13.17 -8.15 20.58
C VAL A 74 -11.92 -7.64 19.86
N ALA A 75 -11.55 -8.29 18.76
CA ALA A 75 -10.52 -7.82 17.85
C ALA A 75 -11.16 -7.13 16.63
N ILE A 76 -10.92 -5.83 16.48
CA ILE A 76 -11.50 -5.02 15.40
C ILE A 76 -10.53 -4.98 14.24
N ALA A 77 -10.88 -5.72 13.16
CA ALA A 77 -10.12 -5.83 11.92
C ALA A 77 -10.84 -5.22 10.72
N ALA A 78 -11.74 -4.27 10.96
CA ALA A 78 -12.66 -3.73 9.96
C ALA A 78 -12.01 -2.75 8.96
N GLY A 79 -10.74 -2.40 9.18
CA GLY A 79 -10.03 -1.41 8.38
C GLY A 79 -10.50 0.03 8.62
N VAL A 80 -9.82 1.00 8.02
CA VAL A 80 -10.06 2.43 8.25
C VAL A 80 -11.29 2.97 7.47
N ASN A 81 -11.75 2.23 6.49
CA ASN A 81 -12.91 2.60 5.66
C ASN A 81 -14.25 2.13 6.24
N SER A 82 -14.24 1.41 7.34
CA SER A 82 -15.44 0.90 7.99
C SER A 82 -16.10 1.94 8.89
N ASN A 83 -17.42 2.02 8.82
CA ASN A 83 -18.20 2.87 9.71
C ASN A 83 -18.14 2.43 11.19
N ILE A 84 -17.82 1.17 11.47
CA ILE A 84 -17.69 0.67 12.83
C ILE A 84 -16.66 1.49 13.64
N ILE A 85 -15.62 1.99 13.00
CA ILE A 85 -14.61 2.85 13.63
C ILE A 85 -15.21 4.11 14.26
N LYS A 86 -16.30 4.63 13.65
CA LYS A 86 -17.03 5.80 14.16
C LYS A 86 -18.02 5.44 15.25
N MET A 87 -18.41 4.17 15.35
CA MET A 87 -19.41 3.66 16.27
C MET A 87 -18.80 3.06 17.55
N LEU A 88 -17.48 3.13 17.71
CA LEU A 88 -16.79 2.53 18.85
C LEU A 88 -17.05 3.26 20.16
N GLY A 89 -17.67 4.44 20.16
CA GLY A 89 -18.08 5.16 21.35
C GLY A 89 -17.00 5.19 22.44
N ASP A 90 -17.39 4.82 23.68
CA ASP A 90 -16.50 4.75 24.84
C ASP A 90 -15.70 3.44 24.95
N VAL A 91 -15.77 2.59 23.95
CA VAL A 91 -14.99 1.35 23.85
C VAL A 91 -13.90 1.56 22.81
N PRO A 92 -12.71 1.37 23.19
CA PRO A 92 -11.89 1.20 24.35
C PRO A 92 -11.24 2.51 24.81
N GLY A 93 -11.73 3.08 25.89
CA GLY A 93 -11.09 4.18 26.58
C GLY A 93 -10.70 5.37 25.69
N ASP A 94 -9.45 5.50 25.37
CA ASP A 94 -8.87 6.63 24.65
C ASP A 94 -8.65 6.42 23.14
N TYR A 95 -9.28 5.42 22.51
CA TYR A 95 -9.07 5.18 21.08
C TYR A 95 -9.51 6.38 20.22
N LEU A 96 -8.65 6.78 19.32
CA LEU A 96 -8.96 7.74 18.25
C LEU A 96 -8.68 7.09 16.89
N PRO A 97 -9.59 7.28 15.91
CA PRO A 97 -9.37 6.79 14.56
C PRO A 97 -8.00 7.23 14.02
N PRO A 98 -7.33 6.40 13.22
CA PRO A 98 -6.05 6.75 12.61
C PRO A 98 -6.12 8.06 11.79
N LYS A 99 -4.98 8.71 11.62
CA LYS A 99 -4.87 9.76 10.60
C LYS A 99 -4.96 9.11 9.21
N THR A 100 -5.73 9.73 8.33
CA THR A 100 -5.93 9.21 6.98
C THR A 100 -5.69 10.28 5.92
N THR A 101 -5.42 9.83 4.70
CA THR A 101 -5.52 10.60 3.47
C THR A 101 -6.43 9.88 2.49
N ARG A 102 -6.86 10.55 1.43
CA ARG A 102 -7.61 9.93 0.33
C ARG A 102 -6.66 9.45 -0.75
N GLY A 103 -6.81 8.18 -1.12
CA GLY A 103 -6.28 7.65 -2.36
C GLY A 103 -7.35 7.65 -3.46
N TYR A 104 -6.98 7.13 -4.62
CA TYR A 104 -7.90 6.88 -5.70
C TYR A 104 -7.58 5.53 -6.33
N ILE A 105 -8.62 4.74 -6.59
CA ILE A 105 -8.49 3.45 -7.26
C ILE A 105 -9.57 3.39 -8.35
N CYS A 106 -9.17 3.07 -9.55
CA CYS A 106 -10.13 2.70 -10.61
C CYS A 106 -9.61 1.51 -11.41
N GLU A 107 -10.52 0.80 -12.02
CA GLU A 107 -10.22 -0.34 -12.88
C GLU A 107 -10.66 -0.05 -14.30
N PHE A 108 -9.80 -0.36 -15.26
CA PHE A 108 -10.09 -0.34 -16.68
C PHE A 108 -10.23 -1.78 -17.15
N ARG A 109 -11.36 -2.09 -17.78
CA ARG A 109 -11.60 -3.41 -18.36
C ARG A 109 -11.17 -3.42 -19.83
N SER A 110 -10.43 -4.46 -20.21
CA SER A 110 -10.03 -4.75 -21.59
C SER A 110 -9.92 -6.25 -21.80
N THR A 111 -9.31 -6.71 -22.87
CA THR A 111 -8.96 -8.13 -23.00
C THR A 111 -7.64 -8.44 -22.28
N ARG A 112 -7.47 -9.69 -21.86
CA ARG A 112 -6.23 -10.15 -21.23
C ARG A 112 -5.02 -9.96 -22.14
N GLU A 113 -5.22 -10.21 -23.43
CA GLU A 113 -4.20 -10.05 -24.50
C GLU A 113 -3.77 -8.59 -24.61
N GLU A 114 -4.71 -7.66 -24.63
CA GLU A 114 -4.44 -6.23 -24.71
C GLU A 114 -3.70 -5.72 -23.46
N ILE A 115 -4.15 -6.13 -22.27
CA ILE A 115 -3.47 -5.81 -21.00
C ILE A 115 -2.02 -6.33 -21.04
N LEU A 116 -1.81 -7.56 -21.45
CA LEU A 116 -0.47 -8.14 -21.56
C LEU A 116 0.38 -7.48 -22.64
N ARG A 117 -0.23 -7.08 -23.75
CA ARG A 117 0.46 -6.37 -24.84
C ARG A 117 0.97 -5.01 -24.39
N VAL A 118 0.16 -4.25 -23.67
CA VAL A 118 0.46 -2.86 -23.27
C VAL A 118 1.29 -2.80 -21.98
N LEU A 119 0.89 -3.53 -20.96
CA LEU A 119 1.51 -3.49 -19.63
C LEU A 119 2.52 -4.62 -19.41
N GLY A 120 2.45 -5.69 -20.20
CA GLY A 120 3.19 -6.91 -19.91
C GLY A 120 2.76 -7.50 -18.57
N ARG A 121 3.71 -8.10 -17.85
CA ARG A 121 3.50 -8.63 -16.49
C ARG A 121 4.12 -7.72 -15.43
N ALA A 122 4.21 -6.43 -15.70
CA ALA A 122 4.89 -5.48 -14.82
C ALA A 122 3.92 -4.48 -14.20
N VAL A 123 4.19 -4.08 -12.97
CA VAL A 123 3.55 -2.91 -12.37
C VAL A 123 4.26 -1.66 -12.88
N HIS A 124 3.51 -0.75 -13.48
CA HIS A 124 4.01 0.54 -13.95
C HIS A 124 3.83 1.57 -12.85
N VAL A 125 4.94 2.13 -12.36
CA VAL A 125 4.91 3.14 -11.30
C VAL A 125 5.26 4.51 -11.88
N PHE A 126 4.49 5.51 -11.51
CA PHE A 126 4.60 6.89 -11.99
C PHE A 126 4.98 7.82 -10.84
N LEU A 127 6.02 8.62 -11.05
CA LEU A 127 6.51 9.67 -10.16
C LEU A 127 6.41 11.01 -10.90
N LEU A 128 5.19 11.42 -11.20
CA LEU A 128 4.92 12.66 -11.95
C LEU A 128 4.99 13.87 -11.03
N ASP A 129 5.32 15.00 -11.63
CA ASP A 129 5.35 16.31 -10.97
C ASP A 129 3.93 16.91 -10.95
N ILE A 130 3.05 16.28 -10.19
CA ILE A 130 1.68 16.71 -9.96
C ILE A 130 1.57 17.13 -8.48
N PRO A 131 0.98 18.29 -8.16
CA PRO A 131 0.81 18.73 -6.77
C PRO A 131 0.06 17.72 -5.91
N ARG A 132 0.42 17.60 -4.64
CA ARG A 132 -0.20 16.68 -3.67
C ARG A 132 -0.14 15.18 -4.04
N PHE A 133 0.56 14.84 -5.11
CA PHE A 133 0.67 13.49 -5.65
C PHE A 133 1.98 12.83 -5.20
N GLU A 134 1.91 11.71 -4.52
CA GLU A 134 3.09 10.95 -4.10
C GLU A 134 3.57 10.02 -5.20
N PHE A 135 2.70 9.11 -5.62
CA PHE A 135 2.93 8.20 -6.75
C PHE A 135 1.62 7.59 -7.22
N ALA A 136 1.64 7.03 -8.42
CA ALA A 136 0.60 6.14 -8.90
C ALA A 136 1.20 4.84 -9.43
N ALA A 137 0.35 3.83 -9.55
CA ALA A 137 0.68 2.58 -10.20
C ALA A 137 -0.45 2.12 -11.11
N ILE A 138 -0.07 1.56 -12.27
CA ILE A 138 -0.99 0.80 -13.13
C ILE A 138 -0.57 -0.66 -13.02
N ILE A 139 -1.50 -1.50 -12.59
CA ILE A 139 -1.27 -2.89 -12.21
C ILE A 139 -2.07 -3.80 -13.14
N PRO A 140 -1.42 -4.63 -13.97
CA PRO A 140 -2.13 -5.64 -14.77
C PRO A 140 -2.75 -6.69 -13.86
N LYS A 141 -4.02 -7.06 -14.15
CA LYS A 141 -4.81 -7.96 -13.33
C LYS A 141 -5.79 -8.75 -14.21
N GLY A 142 -5.28 -9.74 -14.93
CA GLY A 142 -6.09 -10.48 -15.89
C GLY A 142 -6.67 -9.58 -16.97
N PRO A 143 -8.00 -9.51 -17.13
CA PRO A 143 -8.67 -8.63 -18.10
C PRO A 143 -8.82 -7.18 -17.60
N PHE A 144 -8.15 -6.81 -16.50
CA PHE A 144 -8.23 -5.48 -15.91
C PHE A 144 -6.87 -4.83 -15.79
N ALA A 145 -6.84 -3.51 -15.87
CA ALA A 145 -5.74 -2.66 -15.43
C ALA A 145 -6.22 -1.83 -14.24
N THR A 146 -5.68 -2.08 -13.05
CA THR A 146 -6.01 -1.32 -11.85
C THR A 146 -5.09 -0.11 -11.74
N VAL A 147 -5.65 1.08 -11.75
CA VAL A 147 -4.96 2.33 -11.46
C VAL A 147 -5.11 2.63 -9.97
N VAL A 148 -3.99 2.83 -9.30
CA VAL A 148 -3.94 3.25 -7.90
C VAL A 148 -3.16 4.55 -7.82
N MET A 149 -3.75 5.57 -7.20
CA MET A 149 -3.08 6.83 -6.93
C MET A 149 -3.01 7.06 -5.42
N VAL A 150 -1.86 7.53 -4.97
CA VAL A 150 -1.58 7.84 -3.56
C VAL A 150 -1.06 9.28 -3.48
N GLY A 151 -1.59 10.03 -2.56
CA GLY A 151 -1.20 11.42 -2.36
C GLY A 151 -1.95 12.05 -1.18
N GLU A 152 -1.95 13.36 -1.12
CA GLU A 152 -2.63 14.13 -0.09
C GLU A 152 -3.94 14.66 -0.67
N ASP A 153 -5.07 14.19 -0.10
CA ASP A 153 -6.44 14.60 -0.47
C ASP A 153 -6.66 14.71 -1.99
N LEU A 154 -6.48 13.58 -2.68
CA LEU A 154 -6.66 13.51 -4.13
C LEU A 154 -8.11 13.82 -4.51
N ASP A 155 -8.28 14.78 -5.40
CA ASP A 155 -9.56 15.18 -5.99
C ASP A 155 -9.67 14.74 -7.45
N GLN A 156 -10.81 15.00 -8.08
CA GLN A 156 -11.07 14.61 -9.46
C GLN A 156 -10.15 15.32 -10.46
N ASP A 157 -9.77 16.56 -10.20
CA ASP A 157 -8.90 17.34 -11.09
C ASP A 157 -7.50 16.71 -11.15
N LEU A 158 -6.97 16.25 -10.01
CA LEU A 158 -5.70 15.53 -9.95
C LEU A 158 -5.79 14.16 -10.62
N VAL A 159 -6.92 13.47 -10.49
CA VAL A 159 -7.16 12.21 -11.20
C VAL A 159 -7.16 12.44 -12.71
N HIS A 160 -7.87 13.47 -13.18
CA HIS A 160 -7.89 13.84 -14.59
C HIS A 160 -6.51 14.27 -15.10
N ALA A 161 -5.77 15.06 -14.32
CA ALA A 161 -4.40 15.47 -14.66
C ALA A 161 -3.48 14.25 -14.82
N PHE A 162 -3.60 13.25 -13.94
CA PHE A 162 -2.84 12.02 -14.05
C PHE A 162 -3.24 11.19 -15.26
N LEU A 163 -4.54 10.92 -15.43
CA LEU A 163 -5.03 10.06 -16.52
C LEU A 163 -4.77 10.66 -17.90
N ASN A 164 -4.76 11.98 -18.03
CA ASN A 164 -4.49 12.69 -19.29
C ASN A 164 -3.00 12.97 -19.53
N ASP A 165 -2.12 12.61 -18.60
CA ASP A 165 -0.67 12.77 -18.83
C ASP A 165 -0.21 11.91 -20.02
N PRO A 166 0.55 12.45 -20.98
CA PRO A 166 0.97 11.72 -22.18
C PRO A 166 1.78 10.46 -21.89
N VAL A 167 2.51 10.41 -20.75
CA VAL A 167 3.28 9.23 -20.36
C VAL A 167 2.35 8.14 -19.84
N VAL A 168 1.28 8.50 -19.15
CA VAL A 168 0.25 7.58 -18.64
C VAL A 168 -0.58 7.03 -19.80
N GLN A 169 -0.99 7.89 -20.71
CA GLN A 169 -1.78 7.52 -21.89
C GLN A 169 -1.10 6.46 -22.79
N ARG A 170 0.22 6.44 -22.84
CA ARG A 170 0.98 5.43 -23.61
C ARG A 170 0.87 4.01 -23.08
N VAL A 171 0.49 3.86 -21.81
CA VAL A 171 0.41 2.56 -21.15
C VAL A 171 -1.01 2.25 -20.64
N LEU A 172 -1.98 3.11 -20.92
CA LEU A 172 -3.38 2.77 -20.75
C LEU A 172 -3.85 1.97 -21.97
N PRO A 173 -4.62 0.88 -21.77
CA PRO A 173 -5.18 0.13 -22.88
C PRO A 173 -6.12 1.00 -23.71
N THR A 174 -5.87 1.10 -25.02
CA THR A 174 -6.58 2.01 -25.93
C THR A 174 -8.06 1.70 -26.08
N ASN A 175 -8.46 0.44 -25.92
CA ASN A 175 -9.85 -0.03 -26.03
C ASN A 175 -10.44 -0.36 -24.65
N SER A 176 -9.95 0.28 -23.59
CA SER A 176 -10.46 0.03 -22.25
C SER A 176 -11.73 0.84 -21.99
N VAL A 177 -12.72 0.16 -21.45
CA VAL A 177 -13.88 0.83 -20.87
C VAL A 177 -13.51 1.18 -19.43
N PRO A 178 -13.63 2.45 -19.02
CA PRO A 178 -13.48 2.80 -17.61
C PRO A 178 -14.45 1.94 -16.81
N CYS A 179 -13.96 1.17 -15.88
CA CYS A 179 -14.82 0.34 -15.05
C CYS A 179 -15.72 1.24 -14.21
N VAL A 180 -16.93 0.80 -14.01
CA VAL A 180 -17.97 1.47 -13.22
C VAL A 180 -17.55 1.68 -11.75
N CYS A 181 -16.43 1.10 -11.33
CA CYS A 181 -15.89 1.19 -9.97
C CYS A 181 -14.68 2.12 -9.91
N SER A 182 -14.94 3.40 -9.66
CA SER A 182 -13.93 4.28 -9.07
C SER A 182 -14.23 4.44 -7.58
N CYS A 183 -13.23 4.35 -6.74
CA CYS A 183 -13.37 4.61 -5.32
C CYS A 183 -12.21 5.48 -4.80
N ALA A 184 -12.53 6.28 -3.80
CA ALA A 184 -11.56 7.13 -3.11
C ALA A 184 -11.37 6.64 -1.66
N PRO A 185 -10.66 5.51 -1.45
CA PRO A 185 -10.52 4.93 -0.13
C PRO A 185 -9.66 5.81 0.77
N LEU A 186 -9.98 5.80 2.05
CA LEU A 186 -9.11 6.33 3.08
C LEU A 186 -7.90 5.39 3.25
N ILE A 187 -6.73 5.97 3.32
CA ILE A 187 -5.46 5.29 3.56
C ILE A 187 -4.97 5.70 4.94
N ASN A 188 -4.68 4.73 5.79
CA ASN A 188 -4.16 4.97 7.13
C ASN A 188 -2.72 5.49 7.07
N LEU A 189 -2.47 6.67 7.65
CA LEU A 189 -1.15 7.32 7.75
C LEU A 189 -0.48 7.11 9.12
N GLY A 190 -1.18 6.51 10.07
CA GLY A 190 -0.67 6.20 11.40
C GLY A 190 -1.70 6.39 12.52
N ALA A 191 -1.56 5.62 13.57
CA ALA A 191 -2.40 5.71 14.75
C ALA A 191 -2.27 7.07 15.43
N ARG A 192 -3.38 7.58 15.95
CA ARG A 192 -3.40 8.79 16.80
C ARG A 192 -3.13 8.47 18.25
N LYS A 193 -3.66 7.34 18.71
CA LYS A 193 -3.51 6.81 20.08
C LYS A 193 -3.28 5.31 20.05
N ARG A 194 -3.13 4.70 21.21
CA ARG A 194 -2.93 3.26 21.37
C ARG A 194 -4.16 2.50 20.84
N PRO A 195 -3.98 1.51 19.98
CA PRO A 195 -5.10 0.80 19.34
C PRO A 195 -5.57 -0.40 20.19
N TYR A 196 -5.73 -0.21 21.48
CA TYR A 196 -6.22 -1.23 22.40
C TYR A 196 -6.81 -0.62 23.67
N GLY A 197 -7.64 -1.38 24.34
CA GLY A 197 -8.20 -1.12 25.66
C GLY A 197 -8.40 -2.42 26.42
N ASN A 198 -9.17 -2.39 27.49
CA ASN A 198 -9.50 -3.60 28.22
C ASN A 198 -10.43 -4.47 27.36
N ARG A 199 -10.01 -5.69 27.04
CA ARG A 199 -10.77 -6.67 26.21
C ARG A 199 -11.11 -6.23 24.80
N VAL A 200 -10.46 -5.19 24.27
CA VAL A 200 -10.65 -4.73 22.89
C VAL A 200 -9.30 -4.37 22.27
N VAL A 201 -9.07 -4.82 21.04
CA VAL A 201 -7.83 -4.54 20.31
C VAL A 201 -8.14 -4.25 18.83
N MET A 202 -7.49 -3.24 18.23
CA MET A 202 -7.57 -2.92 16.81
C MET A 202 -6.37 -3.51 16.10
N VAL A 203 -6.62 -4.24 15.02
CA VAL A 203 -5.58 -4.86 14.21
C VAL A 203 -5.61 -4.34 12.77
N GLY A 204 -4.47 -4.37 12.10
CA GLY A 204 -4.34 -3.85 10.75
C GLY A 204 -4.68 -2.37 10.62
N ASP A 205 -5.35 -2.00 9.54
CA ASP A 205 -5.67 -0.61 9.20
C ASP A 205 -6.64 0.07 10.19
N SER A 206 -7.36 -0.70 11.00
CA SER A 206 -8.15 -0.14 12.11
C SER A 206 -7.28 0.46 13.22
N GLY A 207 -6.03 0.02 13.34
CA GLY A 207 -5.07 0.45 14.34
C GLY A 207 -3.78 0.99 13.72
N VAL A 208 -2.78 0.13 13.57
CA VAL A 208 -1.44 0.48 13.07
C VAL A 208 -1.11 -0.31 11.82
N THR A 209 -0.75 0.41 10.77
CA THR A 209 -0.30 -0.17 9.49
C THR A 209 0.97 0.52 8.99
N ARG A 210 1.60 -0.03 7.96
CA ARG A 210 2.71 0.63 7.28
C ARG A 210 2.24 1.76 6.39
N LEU A 211 3.01 2.82 6.36
CA LEU A 211 2.74 4.01 5.56
C LEU A 211 2.67 3.64 4.06
N TYR A 212 1.52 3.86 3.46
CA TYR A 212 1.19 3.64 2.03
C TYR A 212 1.32 2.19 1.51
N LYS A 213 1.84 1.24 2.26
CA LYS A 213 2.20 -0.08 1.74
C LYS A 213 2.10 -1.19 2.78
N ASP A 214 2.14 -2.44 2.28
CA ASP A 214 2.24 -3.63 3.11
C ASP A 214 1.13 -3.73 4.18
N GLY A 215 -0.09 -3.31 3.83
CA GLY A 215 -1.25 -3.40 4.71
C GLY A 215 -1.52 -4.84 5.16
N ILE A 216 -1.43 -5.81 4.26
CA ILE A 216 -1.60 -7.24 4.56
C ILE A 216 -0.53 -7.71 5.55
N GLY A 217 0.74 -7.37 5.33
CA GLY A 217 1.82 -7.74 6.25
C GLY A 217 1.70 -7.07 7.62
N ALA A 218 1.25 -5.81 7.67
CA ALA A 218 0.97 -5.12 8.93
C ALA A 218 -0.22 -5.75 9.67
N ALA A 219 -1.30 -6.09 8.96
CA ALA A 219 -2.46 -6.79 9.51
C ALA A 219 -2.06 -8.15 10.10
N PHE A 220 -1.26 -8.92 9.36
CA PHE A 220 -0.74 -10.21 9.86
C PHE A 220 0.11 -10.04 11.12
N ARG A 221 1.06 -9.09 11.15
CA ARG A 221 1.93 -8.87 12.32
C ARG A 221 1.14 -8.40 13.54
N THR A 222 0.22 -7.46 13.35
CA THR A 222 -0.61 -6.95 14.46
C THR A 222 -1.62 -7.98 14.92
N GLY A 223 -2.26 -8.72 14.01
CA GLY A 223 -3.18 -9.81 14.33
C GLY A 223 -2.49 -10.93 15.10
N LYS A 224 -1.30 -11.38 14.64
CA LYS A 224 -0.49 -12.38 15.35
C LYS A 224 -0.11 -11.92 16.75
N ALA A 225 0.36 -10.67 16.90
CA ALA A 225 0.74 -10.13 18.20
C ALA A 225 -0.45 -10.04 19.15
N ALA A 226 -1.63 -9.61 18.67
CA ALA A 226 -2.85 -9.54 19.45
C ALA A 226 -3.32 -10.95 19.89
N ALA A 227 -3.31 -11.92 18.98
CA ALA A 227 -3.69 -13.30 19.28
C ALA A 227 -2.72 -13.94 20.27
N THR A 228 -1.40 -13.75 20.09
CA THR A 228 -0.39 -14.25 21.04
C THR A 228 -0.58 -13.64 22.42
N CYS A 229 -0.84 -12.34 22.52
CA CYS A 229 -1.14 -11.69 23.77
C CYS A 229 -2.38 -12.31 24.44
N ALA A 230 -3.49 -12.41 23.72
CA ALA A 230 -4.75 -12.89 24.23
C ALA A 230 -4.68 -14.34 24.75
N VAL A 231 -3.97 -15.21 24.01
CA VAL A 231 -3.89 -16.65 24.33
C VAL A 231 -2.92 -16.93 25.49
N PHE A 232 -1.78 -16.25 25.53
CA PHE A 232 -0.69 -16.63 26.45
C PHE A 232 -0.46 -15.65 27.61
N HIS A 233 -1.03 -14.43 27.55
CA HIS A 233 -0.73 -13.41 28.54
C HIS A 233 -1.98 -12.78 29.15
N GLY A 234 -3.04 -12.58 28.37
CA GLY A 234 -4.30 -12.00 28.82
C GLY A 234 -4.87 -10.95 27.89
N VAL A 235 -6.00 -10.38 28.29
CA VAL A 235 -6.80 -9.46 27.46
C VAL A 235 -7.00 -8.08 28.12
N SER A 236 -6.28 -7.80 29.19
CA SER A 236 -6.33 -6.49 29.82
C SER A 236 -5.56 -5.44 29.01
N SER A 237 -5.85 -4.16 29.24
CA SER A 237 -5.10 -3.06 28.65
C SER A 237 -3.60 -3.14 28.99
N ALA A 238 -3.24 -3.59 30.19
CA ALA A 238 -1.85 -3.76 30.62
C ALA A 238 -1.14 -4.89 29.84
N ASP A 239 -1.84 -6.00 29.58
CA ASP A 239 -1.30 -7.10 28.77
C ASP A 239 -1.04 -6.65 27.34
N PHE A 240 -1.99 -5.95 26.73
CA PHE A 240 -1.80 -5.39 25.38
C PHE A 240 -0.70 -4.34 25.35
N GLU A 241 -0.52 -3.52 26.38
CA GLU A 241 0.59 -2.58 26.45
C GLU A 241 1.92 -3.30 26.45
N LYS A 242 2.03 -4.36 27.20
CA LYS A 242 3.30 -5.11 27.38
C LYS A 242 3.63 -6.00 26.17
N TYR A 243 2.65 -6.69 25.58
CA TYR A 243 2.90 -7.77 24.62
C TYR A 243 2.44 -7.47 23.18
N PHE A 244 1.44 -6.61 23.00
CA PHE A 244 0.96 -6.21 21.67
C PHE A 244 1.58 -4.89 21.17
N TRP A 245 1.62 -3.88 22.06
CA TRP A 245 2.08 -2.54 21.69
C TRP A 245 3.52 -2.47 21.15
N PRO A 246 4.50 -3.26 21.60
CA PRO A 246 5.83 -3.26 21.00
C PRO A 246 5.83 -3.50 19.48
N THR A 247 4.98 -4.39 18.99
CA THR A 247 4.82 -4.63 17.55
C THR A 247 4.26 -3.39 16.83
N CYS A 248 3.24 -2.77 17.38
CA CYS A 248 2.66 -1.54 16.84
C CYS A 248 3.66 -0.38 16.84
N ARG A 249 4.42 -0.23 17.93
CA ARG A 249 5.45 0.80 18.08
C ARG A 249 6.58 0.63 17.07
N ASN A 250 6.99 -0.60 16.79
CA ASN A 250 8.01 -0.88 15.77
C ASN A 250 7.53 -0.43 14.38
N ILE A 251 6.30 -0.75 13.99
CA ILE A 251 5.72 -0.28 12.73
C ILE A 251 5.63 1.26 12.69
N THR A 252 5.19 1.87 13.80
CA THR A 252 5.07 3.33 13.90
C THR A 252 6.42 4.03 13.78
N ASN A 253 7.46 3.48 14.39
CA ASN A 253 8.82 4.03 14.30
C ASN A 253 9.38 3.89 12.89
N ASP A 254 9.16 2.75 12.23
CA ASP A 254 9.53 2.56 10.83
C ASP A 254 8.80 3.56 9.91
N ASN A 255 7.52 3.83 10.16
CA ASN A 255 6.75 4.84 9.43
C ASN A 255 7.30 6.26 9.57
N ARG A 256 7.93 6.61 10.71
CA ARG A 256 8.60 7.92 10.86
C ARG A 256 9.75 8.06 9.88
N VAL A 257 10.55 7.02 9.70
CA VAL A 257 11.60 6.98 8.68
C VAL A 257 10.98 7.03 7.28
N GLY A 258 9.89 6.29 7.06
CA GLY A 258 9.13 6.34 5.80
C GLY A 258 8.69 7.74 5.41
N LYS A 259 8.18 8.54 6.35
CA LYS A 259 7.80 9.95 6.11
C LYS A 259 8.98 10.80 5.63
N VAL A 260 10.15 10.63 6.24
CA VAL A 260 11.37 11.33 5.80
C VAL A 260 11.76 10.90 4.39
N MET A 261 11.68 9.61 4.07
CA MET A 261 11.99 9.10 2.74
C MET A 261 11.02 9.62 1.68
N PHE A 262 9.71 9.68 1.96
CA PHE A 262 8.73 10.26 1.03
C PHE A 262 8.92 11.77 0.86
N ALA A 263 9.20 12.51 1.92
CA ALA A 263 9.53 13.94 1.82
C ALA A 263 10.78 14.17 0.95
N THR A 264 11.83 13.35 1.12
CA THR A 264 13.02 13.41 0.25
C THR A 264 12.68 13.05 -1.20
N ASN A 265 11.84 12.03 -1.40
CA ASN A 265 11.37 11.66 -2.75
C ASN A 265 10.58 12.79 -3.41
N ALA A 266 9.75 13.52 -2.66
CA ALA A 266 9.01 14.66 -3.19
C ALA A 266 9.96 15.76 -3.70
N ILE A 267 11.01 16.10 -2.94
CA ILE A 267 12.04 17.07 -3.38
C ILE A 267 12.74 16.57 -4.65
N MET A 268 13.13 15.30 -4.68
CA MET A 268 13.82 14.71 -5.85
C MET A 268 12.90 14.63 -7.07
N LYS A 269 11.64 14.34 -6.87
CA LYS A 269 10.61 14.26 -7.91
C LYS A 269 10.37 15.61 -8.59
N ASN A 270 10.39 16.70 -7.83
CA ASN A 270 10.13 18.05 -8.35
C ASN A 270 11.31 18.61 -9.16
N SER A 271 12.49 18.02 -9.07
CA SER A 271 13.68 18.43 -9.82
C SER A 271 13.91 17.54 -11.05
N ARG A 272 13.82 18.12 -12.27
CA ARG A 272 14.15 17.41 -13.52
C ARG A 272 15.55 16.79 -13.50
N PHE A 273 16.50 17.49 -12.90
CA PHE A 273 17.87 17.05 -12.74
C PHE A 273 17.97 15.80 -11.86
N SER A 274 17.33 15.80 -10.71
CA SER A 274 17.32 14.66 -9.77
C SER A 274 16.60 13.45 -10.37
N ARG A 275 15.46 13.65 -11.04
CA ARG A 275 14.76 12.57 -11.75
C ARG A 275 15.67 11.90 -12.80
N ARG A 276 16.36 12.70 -13.63
CA ARG A 276 17.31 12.16 -14.63
C ARG A 276 18.43 11.37 -13.99
N ALA A 277 18.97 11.83 -12.85
CA ALA A 277 20.03 11.14 -12.15
C ALA A 277 19.57 9.78 -11.62
N MET A 278 18.40 9.72 -10.99
CA MET A 278 17.80 8.47 -10.51
C MET A 278 17.58 7.48 -11.66
N LEU A 279 16.98 7.94 -12.76
CA LEU A 279 16.72 7.12 -13.94
C LEU A 279 18.03 6.61 -14.57
N ARG A 280 19.04 7.47 -14.71
CA ARG A 280 20.37 7.07 -15.22
C ARG A 280 21.04 6.04 -14.33
N MET A 281 20.95 6.20 -13.02
CA MET A 281 21.50 5.23 -12.06
C MET A 281 20.82 3.88 -12.23
N ALA A 282 19.49 3.84 -12.23
CA ALA A 282 18.73 2.61 -12.42
C ALA A 282 19.01 1.96 -13.78
N GLN A 283 19.09 2.73 -14.89
CA GLN A 283 19.44 2.22 -16.22
C GLN A 283 20.83 1.58 -16.28
N LYS A 284 21.84 2.24 -15.65
CA LYS A 284 23.19 1.69 -15.58
C LYS A 284 23.23 0.38 -14.79
N GLU A 285 22.49 0.31 -13.71
CA GLU A 285 22.38 -0.90 -12.89
C GLU A 285 21.72 -2.07 -13.65
N GLN A 286 20.72 -1.79 -14.46
CA GLN A 286 20.07 -2.80 -15.31
C GLN A 286 20.97 -3.34 -16.42
N LYS A 287 21.83 -2.45 -17.00
CA LYS A 287 22.78 -2.84 -18.02
C LYS A 287 23.98 -3.61 -17.46
N ASN A 288 24.42 -3.23 -16.25
CA ASN A 288 25.60 -3.81 -15.62
C ASN A 288 25.17 -4.72 -14.45
N LYS A 289 25.05 -6.01 -14.75
CA LYS A 289 24.59 -7.04 -13.80
C LYS A 289 25.62 -7.43 -12.73
N THR A 290 26.86 -6.94 -12.83
CA THR A 290 27.96 -7.34 -11.94
C THR A 290 28.02 -6.56 -10.64
N SER A 291 27.34 -5.41 -10.53
CA SER A 291 27.34 -4.58 -9.34
C SER A 291 25.96 -4.58 -8.65
N TYR A 292 25.99 -4.44 -7.32
CA TYR A 292 24.76 -4.37 -6.53
C TYR A 292 23.84 -3.24 -7.03
N PRO A 293 22.56 -3.52 -7.32
CA PRO A 293 21.63 -2.57 -7.94
C PRO A 293 20.96 -1.67 -6.87
N HIS A 294 21.71 -0.71 -6.35
CA HIS A 294 21.27 0.12 -5.22
C HIS A 294 19.97 0.89 -5.46
N MET A 295 19.89 1.65 -6.57
CA MET A 295 18.71 2.45 -6.90
C MET A 295 17.53 1.58 -7.27
N SER A 296 17.76 0.56 -8.07
CA SER A 296 16.71 -0.40 -8.45
C SER A 296 16.14 -1.14 -7.24
N THR A 297 16.99 -1.52 -6.28
CA THR A 297 16.55 -2.15 -5.04
C THR A 297 15.78 -1.18 -4.14
N LEU A 298 16.23 0.07 -4.04
CA LEU A 298 15.52 1.11 -3.29
C LEU A 298 14.11 1.33 -3.85
N LEU A 299 14.00 1.56 -5.16
CA LEU A 299 12.72 1.76 -5.84
C LEU A 299 11.80 0.53 -5.70
N TRP A 300 12.36 -0.68 -5.88
CA TRP A 300 11.61 -1.91 -5.67
C TRP A 300 11.02 -1.98 -4.27
N ASN A 301 11.84 -1.84 -3.25
CA ASN A 301 11.41 -1.94 -1.85
C ASN A 301 10.42 -0.83 -1.49
N MET A 302 10.64 0.37 -2.04
CA MET A 302 9.78 1.52 -1.81
C MET A 302 8.38 1.33 -2.40
N PHE A 303 8.25 0.68 -3.56
CA PHE A 303 6.97 0.51 -4.25
C PHE A 303 6.28 -0.82 -3.98
N THR A 304 6.98 -1.84 -3.53
CA THR A 304 6.39 -3.13 -3.16
C THR A 304 6.16 -3.29 -1.66
N GLY A 305 6.83 -2.50 -0.82
CA GLY A 305 6.80 -2.66 0.63
C GLY A 305 7.58 -3.88 1.13
N SER A 306 8.46 -4.48 0.31
CA SER A 306 9.18 -5.71 0.63
C SER A 306 10.27 -5.57 1.70
N ALA A 307 10.64 -4.34 2.07
CA ALA A 307 11.60 -4.07 3.15
C ALA A 307 11.11 -2.94 4.07
N PRO A 308 11.51 -2.93 5.36
CA PRO A 308 11.25 -1.81 6.27
C PRO A 308 11.88 -0.51 5.77
N TYR A 309 11.26 0.64 6.08
CA TYR A 309 11.79 1.95 5.70
C TYR A 309 13.16 2.23 6.29
N LEU A 310 13.40 1.80 7.52
CA LEU A 310 14.72 1.94 8.17
C LEU A 310 15.82 1.18 7.41
N GLU A 311 15.52 -0.01 6.92
CA GLU A 311 16.47 -0.79 6.11
C GLU A 311 16.77 -0.09 4.78
N MET A 312 15.73 0.40 4.11
CA MET A 312 15.88 1.18 2.89
C MET A 312 16.70 2.44 3.12
N PHE A 313 16.42 3.19 4.19
CA PHE A 313 17.18 4.39 4.56
C PHE A 313 18.65 4.07 4.80
N ARG A 314 18.94 3.04 5.58
CA ARG A 314 20.33 2.57 5.78
C ARG A 314 21.01 2.19 4.46
N GLY A 315 20.24 1.63 3.53
CA GLY A 315 20.71 1.33 2.18
C GLY A 315 21.18 2.56 1.40
N THR A 316 20.54 3.72 1.60
CA THR A 316 20.90 4.98 0.94
C THR A 316 22.19 5.60 1.54
N LEU A 317 22.54 5.25 2.76
CA LEU A 317 23.77 5.72 3.42
C LEU A 317 25.02 4.91 3.04
N ARG A 318 24.88 3.82 2.29
CA ARG A 318 26.01 3.02 1.84
C ARG A 318 26.92 3.84 0.91
N PRO A 319 28.27 3.80 1.09
CA PRO A 319 29.19 4.57 0.25
C PRO A 319 29.00 4.32 -1.24
N GLY A 320 28.71 3.07 -1.65
CA GLY A 320 28.43 2.72 -3.03
C GLY A 320 27.16 3.38 -3.59
N PHE A 321 26.10 3.56 -2.79
CA PHE A 321 24.91 4.29 -3.19
C PHE A 321 25.23 5.78 -3.41
N ILE A 322 25.87 6.40 -2.41
CA ILE A 322 26.21 7.83 -2.41
C ILE A 322 27.12 8.14 -3.60
N TYR A 323 28.17 7.35 -3.83
CA TYR A 323 29.09 7.52 -4.96
C TYR A 323 28.35 7.43 -6.30
N LYS A 324 27.56 6.36 -6.54
CA LYS A 324 26.82 6.18 -7.79
C LYS A 324 25.80 7.28 -8.01
N LEU A 325 25.13 7.74 -6.95
CA LEU A 325 24.18 8.84 -7.04
C LEU A 325 24.91 10.15 -7.40
N ALA A 326 26.01 10.48 -6.73
CA ALA A 326 26.80 11.66 -7.01
C ALA A 326 27.33 11.69 -8.46
N VAL A 327 27.86 10.57 -8.96
CA VAL A 327 28.30 10.42 -10.36
C VAL A 327 27.11 10.61 -11.31
N SER A 328 25.93 10.09 -10.98
CA SER A 328 24.73 10.22 -11.83
C SER A 328 24.19 11.65 -11.82
N LEU A 329 24.28 12.35 -10.68
CA LEU A 329 23.99 13.77 -10.56
C LEU A 329 24.98 14.60 -11.39
N GLY A 330 26.28 14.44 -11.22
CA GLY A 330 27.29 15.14 -12.01
C GLY A 330 27.10 14.96 -13.52
N ALA A 331 26.85 13.74 -13.95
CA ALA A 331 26.56 13.44 -15.36
C ALA A 331 25.23 14.05 -15.87
N SER A 332 24.33 14.46 -14.96
CA SER A 332 23.06 15.10 -15.32
C SER A 332 23.18 16.62 -15.46
N LEU A 333 24.24 17.22 -14.88
CA LEU A 333 24.59 18.64 -15.08
C LEU A 333 25.15 18.93 -16.48
N TRP A 334 25.80 17.93 -17.10
CA TRP A 334 26.36 18.11 -18.43
C TRP A 334 25.30 17.74 -19.47
N PRO A 335 24.86 18.66 -20.32
CA PRO A 335 23.94 18.32 -21.41
C PRO A 335 24.69 17.47 -22.45
N GLY A 336 24.72 16.15 -22.22
CA GLY A 336 25.30 15.21 -23.17
C GLY A 336 24.63 15.36 -24.53
N ARG A 337 25.44 15.47 -25.59
CA ARG A 337 25.05 15.45 -26.99
C ARG A 337 23.86 14.52 -27.20
N LYS A 338 22.81 15.03 -27.85
CA LYS A 338 21.70 14.25 -28.39
C LYS A 338 22.27 13.02 -29.11
N GLN A 339 22.12 11.85 -28.53
CA GLN A 339 22.09 10.64 -29.34
C GLN A 339 20.78 10.70 -30.11
N ILE A 340 20.88 11.21 -31.34
CA ILE A 340 19.85 11.09 -32.35
C ILE A 340 19.64 9.60 -32.55
N ASN A 341 18.45 9.13 -32.21
CA ASN A 341 17.99 7.76 -32.44
C ASN A 341 17.93 7.53 -33.96
N LYS A 342 18.97 6.93 -34.53
CA LYS A 342 19.00 6.42 -35.89
C LYS A 342 18.13 5.15 -36.08
N ARG A 343 17.10 4.95 -35.30
CA ARG A 343 16.20 3.77 -35.39
C ARG A 343 14.77 4.09 -35.80
N GLU A 344 14.42 5.34 -36.09
CA GLU A 344 13.09 5.70 -36.60
C GLU A 344 13.04 5.99 -38.10
N GLU A 345 14.13 5.78 -38.85
CA GLU A 345 14.14 5.93 -40.31
C GLU A 345 14.17 4.61 -41.10
N MET A 346 13.96 3.48 -40.44
CA MET A 346 13.87 2.18 -41.10
C MET A 346 12.80 1.29 -40.45
N ALA A 347 11.54 1.70 -40.55
CA ALA A 347 10.38 0.81 -40.45
C ALA A 347 9.15 1.50 -41.06
#